data_46b08bfa40767dba2ef557e9800a3b9e
#
_entry.id   46b08bfa40767dba2ef557e9800a3b9e
#
_cell.length_a   1.000
_cell.length_b   1.000
_cell.length_c   1.000
_cell.angle_alpha   90.00
_cell.angle_beta   90.00
_cell.angle_gamma   90.00
#
_symmetry.space_group_name_H-M   'P 1'
#
loop_
_entity.id
_entity.type
_entity.pdbx_description
1 polymer ?
#
loop_
_entity_poly.entity_id
_entity_poly.type
_entity_poly.pdbx_seq_one_letter_code
_entity_poly.pdbx_strand_id
1 'polypeptide(L)'
;MCALALVSVIPAAQARGHHHSHGHHGTPWCGIYLSHYLGKQDRNLALARNWAHEGAPAPGPGVGVVAVWPHHVGIITGQAADGEWIVHSGNDGNAVRTRPRSLAGVIAFRYVS
;
A
#
# COMPACT_ATOMS: atom_id res chain seq x y z
N MET A 1 22.96 10.79 24.42
CA MET A 1 22.51 10.68 24.17
C MET A 1 21.64 10.75 23.71
N CYS A 2 21.56 10.83 23.72
CA CYS A 2 20.72 10.84 23.25
C CYS A 2 19.95 10.86 22.69
N ALA A 3 19.98 11.00 22.77
CA ALA A 3 19.14 11.06 22.26
C ALA A 3 18.38 11.04 21.77
N LEU A 4 18.31 11.01 21.94
CA LEU A 4 17.41 10.96 21.60
C LEU A 4 16.57 11.01 21.12
N ALA A 5 16.69 11.13 21.27
CA ALA A 5 15.78 11.20 20.98
C ALA A 5 14.99 11.29 20.61
N LEU A 6 15.04 11.39 20.73
CA LEU A 6 14.17 11.52 20.56
C LEU A 6 13.36 11.54 20.07
N VAL A 7 13.52 11.58 20.14
CA VAL A 7 12.65 11.64 19.85
C VAL A 7 11.88 11.66 19.53
N SER A 8 11.91 11.67 19.59
CA SER A 8 11.01 11.74 19.46
C SER A 8 10.28 11.92 19.11
N VAL A 9 10.37 12.06 19.12
CA VAL A 9 9.49 12.31 18.90
C VAL A 9 8.70 12.28 18.47
N ILE A 10 8.69 12.19 18.43
CA ILE A 10 7.79 12.10 18.23
C ILE A 10 7.01 12.27 17.99
N PRO A 11 6.88 12.41 18.01
CA PRO A 11 5.89 12.56 17.86
C PRO A 11 5.26 12.92 17.36
N ALA A 12 5.22 13.03 17.29
CA ALA A 12 4.36 13.29 16.85
C ALA A 12 3.76 13.35 16.32
N ALA A 13 3.85 13.30 16.48
CA ALA A 13 3.08 13.27 16.05
C ALA A 13 2.41 13.14 15.88
N GLN A 14 2.29 12.92 16.02
CA GLN A 14 1.49 12.59 16.10
C GLN A 14 0.68 12.94 16.01
N ALA A 15 0.66 13.22 16.11
CA ALA A 15 -0.30 13.42 16.07
C ALA A 15 -0.97 13.78 15.53
N ARG A 16 -0.99 13.97 15.54
CA ARG A 16 -1.72 14.12 15.07
C ARG A 16 -2.45 13.95 14.55
N GLY A 17 -2.31 13.51 14.75
CA GLY A 17 -3.36 13.19 14.40
C GLY A 17 -4.01 13.06 13.99
N HIS A 18 -4.21 13.09 14.27
CA HIS A 18 -5.06 12.83 14.04
C HIS A 18 -5.68 13.03 13.43
N HIS A 19 -5.67 13.16 13.58
CA HIS A 19 -6.42 13.24 13.14
C HIS A 19 -6.96 13.18 12.38
N HIS A 20 -6.96 13.03 12.55
CA HIS A 20 -7.66 12.80 12.01
C HIS A 20 -8.23 12.43 11.50
N SER A 21 -8.23 12.19 11.67
CA SER A 21 -8.96 11.78 11.44
C SER A 21 -9.63 11.43 11.24
N HIS A 22 -9.97 11.50 11.42
CA HIS A 22 -10.76 11.12 11.25
C HIS A 22 -11.28 10.87 10.44
N GLY A 23 -11.19 11.19 10.70
CA GLY A 23 -12.00 10.84 9.92
C GLY A 23 -11.90 10.59 8.72
N HIS A 24 -11.47 10.72 8.48
CA HIS A 24 -11.45 10.24 7.37
C HIS A 24 -11.09 8.93 7.33
N HIS A 25 -11.23 8.38 8.19
CA HIS A 25 -11.12 7.00 8.12
C HIS A 25 -12.03 6.44 7.07
N GLY A 26 -12.87 7.23 6.53
CA GLY A 26 -13.72 6.81 5.45
C GLY A 26 -13.06 6.84 4.09
N THR A 27 -11.88 7.43 3.94
CA THR A 27 -11.29 7.61 2.62
C THR A 27 -9.96 6.87 2.54
N PRO A 28 -9.98 5.61 2.09
CA PRO A 28 -8.74 4.87 1.87
C PRO A 28 -7.96 5.52 0.72
N TRP A 29 -6.63 5.54 0.85
CA TRP A 29 -5.79 6.22 -0.13
C TRP A 29 -4.73 5.31 -0.77
N CYS A 30 -4.86 3.99 -0.57
CA CYS A 30 -3.90 3.06 -1.16
C CYS A 30 -3.93 3.08 -2.68
N GLY A 31 -5.12 3.17 -3.27
CA GLY A 31 -5.24 3.24 -4.72
C GLY A 31 -4.70 4.54 -5.29
N ILE A 32 -4.99 5.65 -4.63
CA ILE A 32 -4.47 6.96 -5.04
C ILE A 32 -2.95 6.96 -4.95
N TYR A 33 -2.41 6.42 -3.86
CA TYR A 33 -0.97 6.37 -3.68
C TYR A 33 -0.30 5.57 -4.80
N LEU A 34 -0.80 4.35 -5.04
CA LEU A 34 -0.19 3.48 -6.04
C LEU A 34 -0.31 4.09 -7.44
N SER A 35 -1.43 4.74 -7.71
CA SER A 35 -1.64 5.46 -8.95
C SER A 35 -0.52 6.48 -9.20
N HIS A 36 -0.22 7.31 -8.20
CA HIS A 36 0.86 8.29 -8.31
C HIS A 36 2.22 7.61 -8.42
N TYR A 37 2.42 6.55 -7.65
CA TYR A 37 3.68 5.81 -7.65
C TYR A 37 3.99 5.25 -9.04
N LEU A 38 2.97 4.78 -9.76
CA LEU A 38 3.12 4.20 -11.09
C LEU A 38 2.88 5.21 -12.22
N GLY A 39 2.69 6.48 -11.90
CA GLY A 39 2.51 7.51 -12.92
C GLY A 39 1.15 7.45 -13.62
N LYS A 40 0.13 6.90 -12.97
CA LYS A 40 -1.22 6.82 -13.53
C LYS A 40 -2.02 8.05 -13.16
N GLN A 41 -2.98 8.41 -14.02
CA GLN A 41 -3.84 9.56 -13.77
C GLN A 41 -5.32 9.20 -13.93
N ASP A 42 -5.66 7.97 -13.64
CA ASP A 42 -7.03 7.47 -13.77
C ASP A 42 -7.71 7.51 -12.40
N ARG A 43 -8.76 8.31 -12.29
CA ARG A 43 -9.50 8.47 -11.03
C ARG A 43 -10.14 7.18 -10.56
N ASN A 44 -10.46 6.28 -11.49
CA ASN A 44 -11.06 4.99 -11.11
C ASN A 44 -10.12 4.18 -10.24
N LEU A 45 -8.83 4.43 -10.34
CA LEU A 45 -7.83 3.71 -9.56
C LEU A 45 -7.76 4.15 -8.10
N ALA A 46 -8.53 5.17 -7.72
CA ALA A 46 -8.66 5.53 -6.32
C ALA A 46 -9.30 4.39 -5.51
N LEU A 47 -10.17 3.59 -6.13
CA LEU A 47 -10.73 2.41 -5.49
C LEU A 47 -9.81 1.22 -5.69
N ALA A 48 -9.36 0.61 -4.60
CA ALA A 48 -8.42 -0.49 -4.66
C ALA A 48 -8.90 -1.60 -5.61
N ARG A 49 -10.15 -2.00 -5.49
CA ARG A 49 -10.67 -3.12 -6.28
C ARG A 49 -10.65 -2.86 -7.79
N ASN A 50 -10.66 -1.60 -8.21
CA ASN A 50 -10.64 -1.29 -9.63
C ASN A 50 -9.30 -1.67 -10.27
N TRP A 51 -8.26 -1.84 -9.47
CA TRP A 51 -6.98 -2.32 -9.97
C TRP A 51 -7.06 -3.75 -10.48
N ALA A 52 -8.10 -4.50 -10.10
CA ALA A 52 -8.29 -5.86 -10.58
C ALA A 52 -8.50 -5.94 -12.10
N HIS A 53 -8.80 -4.82 -12.73
CA HIS A 53 -9.01 -4.73 -14.19
C HIS A 53 -7.93 -3.91 -14.87
N GLU A 54 -6.93 -3.45 -14.14
CA GLU A 54 -5.89 -2.59 -14.69
C GLU A 54 -4.77 -3.46 -15.27
N GLY A 55 -4.19 -3.00 -16.38
CA GLY A 55 -3.07 -3.71 -17.01
C GLY A 55 -3.45 -5.07 -17.54
N ALA A 56 -2.58 -6.04 -17.36
CA ALA A 56 -2.77 -7.41 -17.83
C ALA A 56 -2.76 -8.38 -16.64
N PRO A 57 -3.47 -9.51 -16.75
CA PRO A 57 -3.45 -10.50 -15.67
C PRO A 57 -2.06 -11.10 -15.52
N ALA A 58 -1.65 -11.28 -14.27
CA ALA A 58 -0.42 -12.00 -13.93
C ALA A 58 -0.80 -13.38 -13.39
N PRO A 59 0.03 -14.41 -13.64
CA PRO A 59 -0.31 -15.77 -13.21
C PRO A 59 -0.25 -15.97 -11.70
N GLY A 60 0.40 -15.07 -10.98
CA GLY A 60 0.53 -15.15 -9.53
C GLY A 60 1.45 -14.07 -9.02
N PRO A 61 1.86 -14.16 -7.74
CA PRO A 61 2.75 -13.15 -7.19
C PRO A 61 4.15 -13.20 -7.82
N GLY A 62 4.79 -12.06 -7.85
CA GLY A 62 6.16 -11.91 -8.33
C GLY A 62 6.57 -10.46 -8.17
N VAL A 63 7.86 -10.20 -8.24
CA VAL A 63 8.37 -8.83 -8.17
C VAL A 63 7.85 -8.03 -9.36
N GLY A 64 7.32 -6.85 -9.08
CA GLY A 64 6.72 -5.98 -10.09
C GLY A 64 5.24 -6.25 -10.34
N VAL A 65 4.66 -7.24 -9.67
CA VAL A 65 3.25 -7.57 -9.81
C VAL A 65 2.44 -6.78 -8.79
N VAL A 66 1.32 -6.22 -9.24
CA VAL A 66 0.37 -5.54 -8.36
C VAL A 66 -0.56 -6.59 -7.76
N ALA A 67 -0.68 -6.58 -6.45
CA ALA A 67 -1.59 -7.44 -5.71
C ALA A 67 -2.80 -6.63 -5.28
N VAL A 68 -3.99 -7.15 -5.57
CA VAL A 68 -5.25 -6.43 -5.34
C VAL A 68 -6.09 -7.22 -4.35
N TRP A 69 -6.48 -6.57 -3.27
CA TRP A 69 -7.46 -7.07 -2.30
C TRP A 69 -8.74 -6.25 -2.49
N PRO A 70 -9.87 -6.69 -1.93
CA PRO A 70 -11.11 -5.91 -2.07
C PRO A 70 -10.99 -4.47 -1.59
N HIS A 71 -10.15 -4.21 -0.57
CA HIS A 71 -10.03 -2.89 0.05
C HIS A 71 -8.61 -2.41 0.17
N HIS A 72 -7.67 -3.04 -0.56
CA HIS A 72 -6.26 -2.64 -0.51
C HIS A 72 -5.59 -3.01 -1.82
N VAL A 73 -4.55 -2.27 -2.17
CA VAL A 73 -3.75 -2.56 -3.36
C VAL A 73 -2.31 -2.15 -3.09
N GLY A 74 -1.37 -2.93 -3.61
CA GLY A 74 0.04 -2.63 -3.48
C GLY A 74 0.84 -3.34 -4.55
N ILE A 75 2.13 -3.00 -4.66
CA ILE A 75 3.01 -3.62 -5.62
C ILE A 75 4.05 -4.46 -4.89
N ILE A 76 4.28 -5.67 -5.40
CA ILE A 76 5.26 -6.57 -4.83
C ILE A 76 6.64 -6.12 -5.28
N THR A 77 7.55 -5.90 -4.32
CA THR A 77 8.89 -5.40 -4.61
C THR A 77 9.98 -6.40 -4.28
N GLY A 78 9.66 -7.50 -3.59
CA GLY A 78 10.65 -8.49 -3.22
C GLY A 78 10.03 -9.66 -2.50
N GLN A 79 10.88 -10.56 -2.04
CA GLN A 79 10.45 -11.72 -1.27
C GLN A 79 11.40 -11.89 -0.10
N ALA A 80 10.84 -12.06 1.09
CA ALA A 80 11.63 -12.28 2.30
C ALA A 80 12.23 -13.69 2.31
N ALA A 81 13.23 -13.90 3.18
CA ALA A 81 13.92 -15.17 3.26
C ALA A 81 13.00 -16.34 3.61
N ASP A 82 11.89 -16.06 4.33
CA ASP A 82 10.91 -17.09 4.69
C ASP A 82 9.90 -17.34 3.60
N GLY A 83 10.02 -16.68 2.45
CA GLY A 83 9.11 -16.84 1.32
C GLY A 83 7.96 -15.86 1.29
N GLU A 84 7.78 -15.05 2.32
CA GLU A 84 6.72 -14.04 2.31
C GLU A 84 7.03 -12.94 1.31
N TRP A 85 5.99 -12.49 0.61
CA TRP A 85 6.15 -11.43 -0.37
C TRP A 85 6.18 -10.07 0.29
N ILE A 86 7.10 -9.22 -0.16
CA ILE A 86 7.25 -7.86 0.35
C ILE A 86 6.41 -6.95 -0.55
N VAL A 87 5.50 -6.19 0.07
CA VAL A 87 4.56 -5.33 -0.63
C VAL A 87 4.81 -3.89 -0.25
N HIS A 88 4.88 -3.04 -1.27
CA HIS A 88 4.96 -1.60 -1.12
C HIS A 88 3.58 -1.01 -1.37
N SER A 89 3.03 -0.31 -0.40
CA SER A 89 1.68 0.24 -0.52
C SER A 89 1.48 1.45 0.37
N GLY A 90 0.52 2.28 0.00
CA GLY A 90 0.05 3.38 0.83
C GLY A 90 -1.13 2.94 1.68
N ASN A 91 -1.41 3.71 2.70
CA ASN A 91 -2.50 3.44 3.65
C ASN A 91 -2.41 2.03 4.25
N ASP A 92 -1.21 1.58 4.49
CA ASP A 92 -0.95 0.33 5.20
C ASP A 92 -0.71 0.72 6.66
N GLY A 93 -1.75 0.57 7.49
CA GLY A 93 -1.71 1.13 8.82
C GLY A 93 -1.64 2.65 8.80
N ASN A 94 -2.26 3.26 7.79
CA ASN A 94 -2.32 4.71 7.59
C ASN A 94 -0.94 5.32 7.27
N ALA A 95 -0.08 4.54 6.62
CA ALA A 95 1.26 4.98 6.24
C ALA A 95 1.69 4.30 4.95
N VAL A 96 2.70 4.85 4.29
CA VAL A 96 3.38 4.16 3.21
C VAL A 96 4.36 3.17 3.84
N ARG A 97 4.25 1.91 3.44
CA ARG A 97 5.12 0.87 4.00
C ARG A 97 5.61 -0.08 2.91
N THR A 98 6.77 -0.63 3.14
CA THR A 98 7.34 -1.70 2.33
C THR A 98 7.67 -2.81 3.31
N ARG A 99 6.86 -3.87 3.31
CA ARG A 99 7.01 -4.92 4.32
C ARG A 99 6.40 -6.24 3.85
N PRO A 100 6.81 -7.35 4.47
CA PRO A 100 6.14 -8.63 4.22
C PRO A 100 4.64 -8.52 4.53
N ARG A 101 3.83 -9.10 3.68
CA ARG A 101 2.40 -9.04 3.82
C ARG A 101 1.79 -10.33 3.30
N SER A 102 0.87 -10.90 4.06
CA SER A 102 0.12 -12.07 3.62
C SER A 102 -0.68 -11.72 2.36
N LEU A 103 -0.69 -12.63 1.41
CA LEU A 103 -1.50 -12.49 0.20
C LEU A 103 -2.89 -13.11 0.34
N ALA A 104 -3.25 -13.56 1.55
CA ALA A 104 -4.59 -14.06 1.79
C ALA A 104 -5.62 -13.00 1.41
N GLY A 105 -6.66 -13.41 0.71
CA GLY A 105 -7.72 -12.52 0.29
C GLY A 105 -7.45 -11.75 -1.00
N VAL A 106 -6.30 -11.95 -1.63
CA VAL A 106 -6.01 -11.30 -2.92
C VAL A 106 -7.02 -11.78 -3.96
N ILE A 107 -7.61 -10.83 -4.68
CA ILE A 107 -8.60 -11.14 -5.73
C ILE A 107 -8.00 -11.06 -7.13
N ALA A 108 -6.84 -10.44 -7.29
CA ALA A 108 -6.21 -10.36 -8.61
C ALA A 108 -4.73 -10.04 -8.47
N PHE A 109 -3.94 -10.57 -9.41
CA PHE A 109 -2.55 -10.18 -9.63
C PHE A 109 -2.46 -9.56 -11.01
N ARG A 110 -1.84 -8.38 -11.12
CA ARG A 110 -1.83 -7.63 -12.38
C ARG A 110 -0.42 -7.17 -12.72
N TYR A 111 -0.11 -7.20 -14.02
CA TYR A 111 1.03 -6.47 -14.56
C TYR A 111 0.52 -5.08 -14.95
N VAL A 112 1.07 -4.05 -14.33
CA VAL A 112 0.67 -2.68 -14.58
C VAL A 112 1.92 -1.87 -14.94
N SER A 113 1.86 -1.14 -16.05
CA SER A 113 2.98 -0.33 -16.51
C SER A 113 2.55 1.09 -16.85
#